data_efb2a082949bee05408c928bee078b30
#
_entry.id   efb2a082949bee05408c928bee078b30
#
_cell.length_a   1.000
_cell.length_b   1.000
_cell.length_c   1.000
_cell.angle_alpha   90.00
_cell.angle_beta   90.00
_cell.angle_gamma   90.00
#
_symmetry.space_group_name_H-M   'P 1'
#
loop_
_entity.id
_entity.type
_entity.pdbx_description
1 polymer ?
#
loop_
_entity_poly.entity_id
_entity_poly.type
_entity_poly.pdbx_seq_one_letter_code
_entity_poly.pdbx_strand_id
1 'polypeptide(L)'
;NKPLAAFVAGAGSGGTFVGIQKALQDAYPELKGYIVEPAGSILNGGPAHSHRTEGIGVEFIPPFFKDLDYTGVKTISDEDAFYYVRWVAKNLGLFIGSSSGAALAASLEVAKELPHGANLVTVFPDSSERYLSEHIYEE
;
A
#
# COMPACT_ATOMS: atom_id res chain seq x y z
N ASN A 1 14.39 -1.81 20.60
CA ASN A 1 12.94 -1.80 20.34
C ASN A 1 12.43 -0.39 20.14
N LYS A 2 12.51 0.09 18.91
CA LYS A 2 11.93 1.38 18.55
C LYS A 2 10.44 1.22 18.26
N PRO A 3 9.62 2.21 18.66
CA PRO A 3 8.19 2.15 18.30
C PRO A 3 8.00 2.26 16.80
N LEU A 4 6.87 1.73 16.31
CA LEU A 4 6.47 1.91 14.93
C LEU A 4 6.00 3.34 14.71
N ALA A 5 6.55 3.99 13.67
CA ALA A 5 6.18 5.35 13.32
C ALA A 5 5.05 5.41 12.29
N ALA A 6 4.98 4.44 11.39
CA ALA A 6 4.00 4.44 10.31
C ALA A 6 3.62 3.02 9.89
N PHE A 7 2.38 2.89 9.41
CA PHE A 7 1.84 1.70 8.77
C PHE A 7 1.32 2.08 7.39
N VAL A 8 1.71 1.32 6.37
CA VAL A 8 1.34 1.56 4.98
C VAL A 8 0.75 0.28 4.40
N ALA A 9 -0.46 0.35 3.87
CA ALA A 9 -1.10 -0.82 3.26
C ALA A 9 -2.15 -0.40 2.24
N GLY A 10 -2.39 -1.27 1.27
CA GLY A 10 -3.46 -1.08 0.30
C GLY A 10 -4.82 -1.32 0.92
N ALA A 11 -5.85 -0.80 0.29
CA ALA A 11 -7.22 -0.98 0.73
C ALA A 11 -8.14 -1.23 -0.46
N GLY A 12 -8.90 -2.31 -0.37
CA GLY A 12 -10.04 -2.56 -1.25
C GLY A 12 -11.31 -2.24 -0.48
N SER A 13 -11.85 -3.23 0.26
CA SER A 13 -13.01 -2.99 1.14
C SER A 13 -12.68 -2.18 2.38
N GLY A 14 -11.42 -2.11 2.76
CA GLY A 14 -10.95 -1.41 3.96
C GLY A 14 -10.76 -2.31 5.18
N GLY A 15 -11.26 -3.53 5.16
CA GLY A 15 -11.25 -4.40 6.33
C GLY A 15 -9.85 -4.73 6.85
N THR A 16 -8.94 -5.08 5.95
CA THR A 16 -7.56 -5.41 6.32
C THR A 16 -6.84 -4.19 6.91
N PHE A 17 -6.93 -3.05 6.24
CA PHE A 17 -6.30 -1.81 6.71
C PHE A 17 -6.83 -1.42 8.09
N VAL A 18 -8.15 -1.38 8.24
CA VAL A 18 -8.81 -0.96 9.48
C VAL A 18 -8.39 -1.85 10.65
N GLY A 19 -8.45 -3.17 10.45
CA GLY A 19 -8.12 -4.13 11.50
C GLY A 19 -6.69 -4.01 11.97
N ILE A 20 -5.75 -3.94 11.04
CA ILE A 20 -4.32 -3.85 11.38
C ILE A 20 -4.03 -2.50 12.02
N GLN A 21 -4.55 -1.41 11.46
CA GLN A 21 -4.28 -0.09 12.02
C GLN A 21 -4.79 0.06 13.44
N LYS A 22 -5.99 -0.41 13.74
CA LYS A 22 -6.54 -0.36 15.09
C LYS A 22 -5.65 -1.11 16.08
N ALA A 23 -5.22 -2.32 15.71
CA ALA A 23 -4.36 -3.12 16.56
C ALA A 23 -3.01 -2.44 16.82
N LEU A 24 -2.43 -1.85 15.77
CA LEU A 24 -1.15 -1.16 15.90
C LEU A 24 -1.26 0.13 16.68
N GLN A 25 -2.35 0.89 16.53
CA GLN A 25 -2.55 2.13 17.27
C GLN A 25 -2.78 1.89 18.77
N ASP A 26 -3.35 0.75 19.15
CA ASP A 26 -3.46 0.37 20.56
C ASP A 26 -2.08 0.22 21.20
N ALA A 27 -1.12 -0.34 20.46
CA ALA A 27 0.25 -0.52 20.92
C ALA A 27 1.11 0.75 20.74
N TYR A 28 0.84 1.51 19.68
CA TYR A 28 1.61 2.71 19.30
C TYR A 28 0.64 3.86 18.99
N PRO A 29 0.18 4.61 20.01
CA PRO A 29 -0.86 5.62 19.81
C PRO A 29 -0.51 6.74 18.83
N GLU A 30 0.78 7.01 18.60
CA GLU A 30 1.22 8.04 17.67
C GLU A 30 1.48 7.53 16.26
N LEU A 31 1.18 6.26 15.99
CA LEU A 31 1.37 5.65 14.68
C LEU A 31 0.56 6.39 13.62
N LYS A 32 1.23 6.69 12.48
CA LYS A 32 0.57 7.28 11.32
C LYS A 32 0.19 6.17 10.34
N GLY A 33 -1.06 6.17 9.88
CA GLY A 33 -1.56 5.20 8.92
C GLY A 33 -1.74 5.82 7.55
N TYR A 34 -1.21 5.15 6.52
CA TYR A 34 -1.31 5.59 5.13
C TYR A 34 -1.95 4.50 4.28
N ILE A 35 -2.97 4.88 3.53
CA ILE A 35 -3.64 3.99 2.58
C ILE A 35 -2.95 4.11 1.23
N VAL A 36 -2.69 2.96 0.60
CA VAL A 36 -2.15 2.93 -0.76
C VAL A 36 -3.29 2.67 -1.73
N GLU A 37 -3.39 3.49 -2.77
CA GLU A 37 -4.33 3.24 -3.85
C GLU A 37 -3.65 3.33 -5.20
N PRO A 38 -4.11 2.55 -6.19
CA PRO A 38 -3.62 2.73 -7.56
C PRO A 38 -4.22 4.01 -8.16
N ALA A 39 -3.50 4.61 -9.10
CA ALA A 39 -4.07 5.69 -9.91
C ALA A 39 -5.34 5.16 -10.59
N GLY A 40 -6.46 5.87 -10.43
CA GLY A 40 -7.77 5.39 -10.88
C GLY A 40 -8.72 5.04 -9.75
N SER A 41 -8.22 4.90 -8.52
CA SER A 41 -9.06 4.80 -7.33
C SER A 41 -9.48 6.20 -6.87
N ILE A 42 -10.55 6.29 -6.09
CA ILE A 42 -11.14 7.58 -5.71
C ILE A 42 -10.87 8.01 -4.28
N LEU A 43 -10.13 7.24 -3.48
CA LEU A 43 -9.89 7.59 -2.07
C LEU A 43 -9.16 8.92 -1.90
N ASN A 44 -8.33 9.28 -2.86
CA ASN A 44 -7.56 10.53 -2.84
C ASN A 44 -8.26 11.66 -3.63
N GLY A 45 -9.52 11.47 -4.01
CA GLY A 45 -10.31 12.49 -4.71
C GLY A 45 -10.04 12.60 -6.20
N GLY A 46 -9.22 11.73 -6.77
CA GLY A 46 -8.96 11.72 -8.21
C GLY A 46 -10.08 11.05 -9.00
N PRO A 47 -10.10 11.22 -10.33
CA PRO A 47 -11.10 10.55 -11.16
C PRO A 47 -10.88 9.06 -11.20
N ALA A 48 -11.98 8.29 -11.22
CA ALA A 48 -11.91 6.84 -11.37
C ALA A 48 -11.53 6.47 -12.80
N HIS A 49 -10.59 5.54 -12.94
CA HIS A 49 -10.23 4.95 -14.23
C HIS A 49 -9.62 3.55 -14.01
N SER A 50 -9.47 2.81 -15.10
CA SER A 50 -8.92 1.47 -15.00
C SER A 50 -7.46 1.47 -14.55
N HIS A 51 -7.07 0.41 -13.87
CA HIS A 51 -5.70 0.19 -13.43
C HIS A 51 -5.37 -1.30 -13.45
N ARG A 52 -4.08 -1.63 -13.42
CA ARG A 52 -3.58 -3.01 -13.47
C ARG A 52 -3.14 -3.55 -12.10
N THR A 53 -3.19 -2.74 -11.05
CA THR A 53 -2.86 -3.18 -9.70
C THR A 53 -4.05 -3.92 -9.10
N GLU A 54 -3.86 -5.19 -8.78
CA GLU A 54 -4.91 -6.06 -8.30
C GLU A 54 -4.97 -6.08 -6.77
N GLY A 55 -6.17 -6.31 -6.23
CA GLY A 55 -6.39 -6.45 -4.80
C GLY A 55 -6.57 -5.18 -4.01
N ILE A 56 -6.35 -4.02 -4.65
CA ILE A 56 -6.56 -2.71 -4.02
C ILE A 56 -7.26 -1.76 -4.97
N GLY A 57 -7.73 -0.64 -4.45
CA GLY A 57 -8.42 0.37 -5.22
C GLY A 57 -9.92 0.30 -5.05
N VAL A 58 -10.56 1.45 -5.12
CA VAL A 58 -12.01 1.56 -4.93
C VAL A 58 -12.61 2.54 -5.93
N GLU A 59 -13.87 2.30 -6.31
CA GLU A 59 -14.67 3.19 -7.15
C GLU A 59 -15.68 3.99 -6.32
N PHE A 60 -15.89 3.60 -5.06
CA PHE A 60 -16.72 4.29 -4.10
C PHE A 60 -16.04 4.23 -2.72
N ILE A 61 -16.45 5.11 -1.81
CA ILE A 61 -15.86 5.13 -0.46
C ILE A 61 -16.50 4.01 0.37
N PRO A 62 -15.73 2.97 0.76
CA PRO A 62 -16.29 1.89 1.58
C PRO A 62 -16.73 2.37 2.96
N PRO A 63 -17.75 1.76 3.56
CA PRO A 63 -18.26 2.21 4.87
C PRO A 63 -17.22 2.22 5.98
N PHE A 64 -16.22 1.34 5.94
CA PHE A 64 -15.17 1.31 6.96
C PHE A 64 -14.34 2.59 7.03
N PHE A 65 -14.30 3.38 5.97
CA PHE A 65 -13.49 4.60 5.93
C PHE A 65 -14.16 5.79 6.61
N LYS A 66 -15.46 5.72 6.90
CA LYS A 66 -16.17 6.83 7.56
C LYS A 66 -15.64 7.11 8.96
N ASP A 67 -15.28 6.06 9.68
CA ASP A 67 -14.82 6.15 11.07
C ASP A 67 -13.34 5.78 11.21
N LEU A 68 -12.62 5.67 10.08
CA LEU A 68 -11.22 5.29 10.07
C LEU A 68 -10.34 6.52 10.22
N ASP A 69 -9.49 6.51 11.25
CA ASP A 69 -8.50 7.55 11.45
C ASP A 69 -7.22 7.18 10.69
N TYR A 70 -7.01 7.80 9.54
CA TYR A 70 -5.79 7.59 8.76
C TYR A 70 -5.14 8.94 8.45
N THR A 71 -3.81 8.94 8.28
CA THR A 71 -3.03 10.16 8.09
C THR A 71 -3.11 10.68 6.65
N GLY A 72 -3.12 9.78 5.68
CA GLY A 72 -3.19 10.18 4.28
C GLY A 72 -3.34 9.01 3.34
N VAL A 73 -3.48 9.33 2.05
CA VAL A 73 -3.60 8.36 0.97
C VAL A 73 -2.46 8.60 -0.01
N LYS A 74 -1.73 7.54 -0.36
CA LYS A 74 -0.66 7.60 -1.36
C LYS A 74 -1.16 6.94 -2.63
N THR A 75 -1.23 7.70 -3.70
CA THR A 75 -1.66 7.23 -5.03
C THR A 75 -0.43 6.78 -5.81
N ILE A 76 -0.41 5.52 -6.22
CA ILE A 76 0.72 4.90 -6.91
C ILE A 76 0.29 4.46 -8.31
N SER A 77 1.08 4.84 -9.33
CA SER A 77 0.82 4.42 -10.70
C SER A 77 1.11 2.93 -10.90
N ASP A 78 0.48 2.34 -11.92
CA ASP A 78 0.79 0.96 -12.31
C ASP A 78 2.27 0.81 -12.65
N GLU A 79 2.84 1.80 -13.33
CA GLU A 79 4.25 1.79 -13.70
C GLU A 79 5.15 1.65 -12.47
N ASP A 80 4.90 2.45 -11.44
CA ASP A 80 5.70 2.40 -10.20
C ASP A 80 5.46 1.10 -9.45
N ALA A 81 4.21 0.63 -9.38
CA ALA A 81 3.90 -0.62 -8.70
C ALA A 81 4.66 -1.79 -9.34
N PHE A 82 4.60 -1.91 -10.67
CA PHE A 82 5.30 -2.99 -11.37
C PHE A 82 6.81 -2.83 -11.37
N TYR A 83 7.31 -1.59 -11.36
CA TYR A 83 8.74 -1.35 -11.20
C TYR A 83 9.25 -1.98 -9.91
N TYR A 84 8.56 -1.77 -8.79
CA TYR A 84 8.99 -2.32 -7.51
C TYR A 84 8.77 -3.82 -7.39
N VAL A 85 7.78 -4.39 -8.08
CA VAL A 85 7.67 -5.84 -8.18
C VAL A 85 8.95 -6.43 -8.80
N ARG A 86 9.41 -5.86 -9.90
CA ARG A 86 10.65 -6.29 -10.55
C ARG A 86 11.89 -6.01 -9.72
N TRP A 87 11.93 -4.85 -9.07
CA TRP A 87 13.05 -4.46 -8.22
C TRP A 87 13.24 -5.46 -7.05
N VAL A 88 12.14 -5.82 -6.40
CA VAL A 88 12.17 -6.76 -5.27
C VAL A 88 12.60 -8.15 -5.74
N ALA A 89 12.09 -8.61 -6.89
CA ALA A 89 12.50 -9.89 -7.45
C ALA A 89 14.01 -9.93 -7.74
N LYS A 90 14.52 -8.87 -8.35
CA LYS A 90 15.92 -8.76 -8.73
C LYS A 90 16.87 -8.59 -7.55
N ASN A 91 16.49 -7.79 -6.57
CA ASN A 91 17.40 -7.38 -5.49
C ASN A 91 17.20 -8.16 -4.19
N LEU A 92 16.00 -8.67 -3.93
CA LEU A 92 15.68 -9.38 -2.70
C LEU A 92 15.27 -10.84 -2.92
N GLY A 93 15.08 -11.25 -4.17
CA GLY A 93 14.70 -12.62 -4.48
C GLY A 93 13.27 -12.99 -4.07
N LEU A 94 12.41 -12.00 -3.86
CA LEU A 94 11.02 -12.21 -3.47
C LEU A 94 10.08 -11.93 -4.65
N PHE A 95 9.08 -12.77 -4.82
CA PHE A 95 8.11 -12.66 -5.92
C PHE A 95 6.78 -12.17 -5.37
N ILE A 96 6.63 -10.86 -5.31
CA ILE A 96 5.47 -10.19 -4.72
C ILE A 96 4.43 -9.82 -5.78
N GLY A 97 3.18 -9.63 -5.38
CA GLY A 97 2.12 -9.17 -6.27
C GLY A 97 2.16 -7.67 -6.54
N SER A 98 1.30 -7.21 -7.44
CA SER A 98 1.25 -5.80 -7.85
C SER A 98 0.86 -4.87 -6.69
N SER A 99 -0.08 -5.29 -5.85
CA SER A 99 -0.46 -4.51 -4.67
C SER A 99 0.69 -4.36 -3.68
N SER A 100 1.54 -5.39 -3.58
CA SER A 100 2.75 -5.33 -2.76
C SER A 100 3.78 -4.36 -3.34
N GLY A 101 3.92 -4.34 -4.66
CA GLY A 101 4.77 -3.34 -5.33
C GLY A 101 4.30 -1.92 -5.06
N ALA A 102 2.99 -1.69 -5.13
CA ALA A 102 2.40 -0.39 -4.80
C ALA A 102 2.65 -0.03 -3.33
N ALA A 103 2.51 -1.00 -2.42
CA ALA A 103 2.76 -0.76 -1.00
C ALA A 103 4.22 -0.37 -0.75
N LEU A 104 5.17 -1.01 -1.44
CA LEU A 104 6.58 -0.64 -1.31
C LEU A 104 6.84 0.77 -1.84
N ALA A 105 6.30 1.11 -3.02
CA ALA A 105 6.44 2.45 -3.59
C ALA A 105 5.94 3.52 -2.62
N ALA A 106 4.74 3.31 -2.07
CA ALA A 106 4.15 4.24 -1.10
C ALA A 106 4.98 4.31 0.19
N SER A 107 5.49 3.17 0.65
CA SER A 107 6.33 3.12 1.85
C SER A 107 7.59 3.95 1.70
N LEU A 108 8.20 3.93 0.51
CA LEU A 108 9.39 4.75 0.25
C LEU A 108 9.06 6.25 0.25
N GLU A 109 7.89 6.64 -0.25
CA GLU A 109 7.44 8.02 -0.17
C GLU A 109 7.20 8.46 1.28
N VAL A 110 6.52 7.61 2.07
CA VAL A 110 6.27 7.90 3.50
C VAL A 110 7.58 7.97 4.27
N ALA A 111 8.53 7.09 3.96
CA ALA A 111 9.83 7.08 4.64
C ALA A 111 10.57 8.41 4.53
N LYS A 112 10.40 9.12 3.41
CA LYS A 112 11.01 10.44 3.22
C LYS A 112 10.45 11.50 4.17
N GLU A 113 9.23 11.28 4.66
CA GLU A 113 8.55 12.21 5.57
C GLU A 113 8.82 11.89 7.04
N LEU A 114 9.48 10.76 7.33
CA LEU A 114 9.74 10.31 8.70
C LEU A 114 11.15 10.68 9.15
N PRO A 115 11.39 10.81 10.47
CA PRO A 115 12.72 11.00 11.00
C PRO A 115 13.65 9.86 10.63
N HIS A 116 14.95 10.16 10.46
CA HIS A 116 15.95 9.14 10.18
C HIS A 116 15.96 8.07 11.27
N GLY A 117 15.95 6.80 10.85
CA GLY A 117 15.93 5.67 11.77
C GLY A 117 14.55 5.27 12.28
N ALA A 118 13.48 5.95 11.85
CA ALA A 118 12.12 5.58 12.22
C ALA A 118 11.74 4.21 11.60
N ASN A 119 10.90 3.47 12.30
CA ASN A 119 10.40 2.17 11.82
C ASN A 119 9.08 2.35 11.11
N LEU A 120 8.96 1.73 9.93
CA LEU A 120 7.76 1.69 9.12
C LEU A 120 7.43 0.23 8.82
N VAL A 121 6.15 -0.13 8.89
CA VAL A 121 5.70 -1.47 8.53
C VAL A 121 4.72 -1.41 7.38
N THR A 122 4.83 -2.37 6.46
CA THR A 122 3.90 -2.56 5.35
C THR A 122 3.55 -4.03 5.20
N VAL A 123 2.58 -4.33 4.33
CA VAL A 123 2.12 -5.70 4.12
C VAL A 123 2.25 -6.04 2.64
N PHE A 124 2.84 -7.20 2.35
CA PHE A 124 2.86 -7.79 1.02
C PHE A 124 1.87 -8.96 1.02
N PRO A 125 0.61 -8.72 0.62
CA PRO A 125 -0.46 -9.68 0.89
C PRO A 125 -0.42 -10.96 0.04
N ASP A 126 0.25 -10.93 -1.12
CA ASP A 126 0.33 -12.12 -1.96
C ASP A 126 1.57 -12.11 -2.84
N SER A 127 1.74 -13.20 -3.61
CA SER A 127 2.88 -13.38 -4.49
C SER A 127 2.51 -13.11 -5.95
N SER A 128 3.53 -12.87 -6.78
CA SER A 128 3.35 -12.55 -8.20
C SER A 128 2.89 -13.73 -9.05
N GLU A 129 3.05 -14.95 -8.59
CA GLU A 129 2.65 -16.13 -9.36
C GLU A 129 1.16 -16.16 -9.70
N ARG A 130 0.33 -15.45 -8.91
CA ARG A 130 -1.11 -15.32 -9.17
C ARG A 130 -1.43 -14.36 -10.32
N TYR A 131 -0.46 -13.54 -10.74
CA TYR A 131 -0.68 -12.41 -11.63
C TYR A 131 0.26 -12.40 -12.82
N LEU A 132 0.83 -13.57 -13.19
CA LEU A 132 1.76 -13.65 -14.32
C LEU A 132 1.12 -13.24 -15.64
N SER A 133 -0.21 -13.41 -15.77
CA SER A 133 -0.95 -12.97 -16.95
C SER A 133 -0.93 -11.44 -17.15
N GLU A 134 -0.58 -10.68 -16.13
CA GLU A 134 -0.44 -9.23 -16.19
C GLU A 134 0.90 -8.79 -16.78
N HIS A 135 1.76 -9.72 -17.13
CA HIS A 135 3.10 -9.45 -17.72
C HIS A 135 3.94 -8.52 -16.82
N ILE A 136 3.86 -8.73 -15.51
CA ILE A 136 4.46 -7.81 -14.52
C ILE A 136 5.99 -7.82 -14.54
N TYR A 137 6.61 -8.85 -15.10
CA TYR A 137 8.07 -8.94 -15.23
C TYR A 137 8.57 -8.53 -16.61
N GLU A 138 7.67 -8.14 -17.51
CA GLU A 138 8.02 -7.68 -18.84
C GLU A 138 8.04 -6.15 -18.86
N GLU A 139 9.01 -5.61 -19.58
CA GLU A 139 9.16 -4.16 -19.74
C GLU A 139 8.36 -3.61 -20.92
#